data_6911432ee53a7f2c68239b07ea8b0ce4
#
_entry.id   6911432ee53a7f2c68239b07ea8b0ce4
#
_cell.length_a   1.000
_cell.length_b   1.000
_cell.length_c   1.000
_cell.angle_alpha   90.00
_cell.angle_beta   90.00
_cell.angle_gamma   90.00
#
_symmetry.space_group_name_H-M   'P 1'
#
loop_
_entity.id
_entity.type
_entity.pdbx_description
1 polymer ?
#
loop_
_entity_poly.entity_id
_entity_poly.type
_entity_poly.pdbx_seq_one_letter_code
_entity_poly.pdbx_strand_id
1 'polypeptide(L)'
;MDYPVENFTDAERERLRPHFTNLDRPVFALVNLPETVKAALFARYSRYPGTLRRLFLEEFADDLPVPAAGAEAGEGKRAAQLYERIFLGYGDDSVAQLGGAHVACEWVSNVLTKVLQRPRLAAYLEQSTRYIAYDGPMPDPPGGYRYYRDASLGPAYERAMDELFGIYSRALPRVCGWAEREFPRAEDEPAAAHTRAIKAKAFDLLRGLLPASSLSHMGIFAAGQSYEQLILHLLAHPLPEAQAYGHMILDELKQVIPSFLIRVERPERGGQWASYLQARRQAAERSAMRLGLDDADAADGPTAASVTLLRFEGEEDDLLAAMLFEAVATSEERVREAVAALNDETRAELLAELAGERTNRRYRPGRGLEALRYRFEIVADYGAFRDLQRHRMLTIQWQSLTPDLGADVPEQVELAGCGDDYRRALEISREEYERLADRGLATAAAYALCLGYRIRFVLDLNAREAMQLIELRSGREGHPSYRAVAHEMHAQISAVHPAVGALMTHVDREAEPRLERILAEMRSHARAAAGA
;
A
#
# COMPACT_ATOMS: atom_id res chain seq x y z
N MET A 1 -23.23 6.15 4.42
CA MET A 1 -21.80 6.41 4.74
C MET A 1 -21.59 7.91 4.78
N ASP A 2 -21.16 8.41 5.92
CA ASP A 2 -20.88 9.83 6.10
C ASP A 2 -19.41 10.09 5.79
N TYR A 3 -19.16 11.06 4.90
CA TYR A 3 -17.82 11.51 4.55
C TYR A 3 -17.78 13.04 4.55
N PRO A 4 -16.63 13.64 4.85
CA PRO A 4 -16.48 15.08 4.79
C PRO A 4 -16.73 15.62 3.39
N VAL A 5 -17.50 16.69 3.29
CA VAL A 5 -17.66 17.47 2.06
C VAL A 5 -16.93 18.78 2.25
N GLU A 6 -15.93 19.04 1.43
CA GLU A 6 -15.20 20.29 1.47
C GLU A 6 -16.01 21.41 0.82
N ASN A 7 -16.06 22.55 1.49
CA ASN A 7 -16.73 23.72 0.97
C ASN A 7 -15.79 24.54 0.08
N PHE A 8 -16.22 24.78 -1.15
CA PHE A 8 -15.56 25.63 -2.13
C PHE A 8 -16.43 26.85 -2.44
N THR A 9 -15.81 28.01 -2.56
CA THR A 9 -16.47 29.23 -3.05
C THR A 9 -16.89 29.05 -4.52
N ASP A 10 -17.81 29.88 -5.02
CA ASP A 10 -18.25 29.79 -6.43
C ASP A 10 -17.07 29.99 -7.40
N ALA A 11 -16.15 30.88 -7.11
CA ALA A 11 -14.94 31.08 -7.91
C ALA A 11 -14.01 29.86 -7.90
N GLU A 12 -13.83 29.20 -6.76
CA GLU A 12 -13.07 27.95 -6.66
C GLU A 12 -13.77 26.82 -7.43
N ARG A 13 -15.09 26.69 -7.33
CA ARG A 13 -15.88 25.70 -8.08
C ARG A 13 -15.75 25.90 -9.59
N GLU A 14 -15.76 27.13 -10.08
CA GLU A 14 -15.54 27.42 -11.51
C GLU A 14 -14.16 26.95 -11.97
N ARG A 15 -13.11 27.10 -11.16
CA ARG A 15 -11.75 26.64 -11.47
C ARG A 15 -11.59 25.12 -11.40
N LEU A 16 -12.34 24.45 -10.52
CA LEU A 16 -12.26 23.01 -10.32
C LEU A 16 -13.07 22.21 -11.35
N ARG A 17 -14.27 22.66 -11.73
CA ARG A 17 -15.21 21.96 -12.62
C ARG A 17 -14.59 21.42 -13.92
N PRO A 18 -13.68 22.13 -14.61
CA PRO A 18 -13.07 21.61 -15.84
C PRO A 18 -12.16 20.40 -15.62
N HIS A 19 -11.70 20.16 -14.39
CA HIS A 19 -10.62 19.25 -14.08
C HIS A 19 -11.01 18.03 -13.23
N PHE A 20 -12.22 18.05 -12.65
CA PHE A 20 -12.72 17.00 -11.75
C PHE A 20 -14.15 16.63 -12.08
N THR A 21 -14.46 15.33 -12.10
CA THR A 21 -15.79 14.82 -12.47
C THR A 21 -16.88 15.19 -11.47
N ASN A 22 -16.52 15.46 -10.21
CA ASN A 22 -17.42 16.07 -9.21
C ASN A 22 -16.63 16.85 -8.15
N LEU A 23 -17.33 17.65 -7.34
CA LEU A 23 -16.74 18.47 -6.29
C LEU A 23 -17.24 18.14 -4.87
N ASP A 24 -18.21 17.25 -4.76
CA ASP A 24 -18.97 17.07 -3.52
C ASP A 24 -18.88 15.62 -2.97
N ARG A 25 -18.33 14.68 -3.75
CA ARG A 25 -18.14 13.27 -3.36
C ARG A 25 -16.67 12.95 -3.14
N PRO A 26 -16.33 11.94 -2.30
CA PRO A 26 -14.94 11.59 -1.99
C PRO A 26 -14.23 10.82 -3.10
N VAL A 27 -14.96 10.35 -4.12
CA VAL A 27 -14.41 9.70 -5.31
C VAL A 27 -14.66 10.56 -6.53
N PHE A 28 -13.63 10.82 -7.30
CA PHE A 28 -13.70 11.61 -8.55
C PHE A 28 -12.53 11.26 -9.47
N ALA A 29 -12.74 11.42 -10.77
CA ALA A 29 -11.68 11.31 -11.77
C ALA A 29 -11.07 12.68 -12.11
N LEU A 30 -9.81 12.66 -12.53
CA LEU A 30 -9.08 13.82 -13.03
C LEU A 30 -9.18 13.85 -14.55
N VAL A 31 -9.67 14.97 -15.09
CA VAL A 31 -9.89 15.18 -16.52
C VAL A 31 -9.21 16.48 -16.96
N ASN A 32 -8.98 16.65 -18.26
CA ASN A 32 -8.47 17.88 -18.88
C ASN A 32 -7.20 18.45 -18.19
N LEU A 33 -6.35 17.59 -17.66
CA LEU A 33 -5.05 17.94 -17.10
C LEU A 33 -3.93 17.21 -17.85
N PRO A 34 -2.78 17.85 -18.09
CA PRO A 34 -1.59 17.16 -18.58
C PRO A 34 -1.19 16.00 -17.63
N GLU A 35 -0.69 14.90 -18.21
CA GLU A 35 -0.26 13.72 -17.41
C GLU A 35 0.81 14.07 -16.36
N THR A 36 1.71 15.02 -16.69
CA THR A 36 2.73 15.51 -15.76
C THR A 36 2.11 16.20 -14.54
N VAL A 37 1.01 16.96 -14.73
CA VAL A 37 0.28 17.62 -13.65
C VAL A 37 -0.47 16.61 -12.80
N LYS A 38 -1.15 15.63 -13.41
CA LYS A 38 -1.82 14.54 -12.66
C LYS A 38 -0.83 13.75 -11.79
N ALA A 39 0.33 13.42 -12.36
CA ALA A 39 1.39 12.73 -11.62
C ALA A 39 1.97 13.58 -10.47
N ALA A 40 2.21 14.87 -10.70
CA ALA A 40 2.71 15.80 -9.70
C ALA A 40 1.70 16.00 -8.55
N LEU A 41 0.41 16.17 -8.89
CA LEU A 41 -0.68 16.24 -7.91
C LEU A 41 -0.70 15.01 -7.00
N PHE A 42 -0.68 13.80 -7.54
CA PHE A 42 -0.68 12.58 -6.73
C PHE A 42 0.60 12.44 -5.91
N ALA A 43 1.77 12.79 -6.47
CA ALA A 43 3.02 12.77 -5.73
C ALA A 43 2.99 13.71 -4.52
N ARG A 44 2.45 14.92 -4.70
CA ARG A 44 2.34 15.93 -3.65
C ARG A 44 1.27 15.55 -2.62
N TYR A 45 0.14 15.01 -3.09
CA TYR A 45 -0.99 14.55 -2.30
C TYR A 45 -0.64 13.53 -1.21
N SER A 46 0.33 12.66 -1.45
CA SER A 46 0.80 11.69 -0.45
C SER A 46 1.35 12.31 0.84
N ARG A 47 1.69 13.60 0.79
CA ARG A 47 2.29 14.38 1.90
C ARG A 47 1.48 15.64 2.26
N TYR A 48 0.31 15.80 1.67
CA TYR A 48 -0.59 16.91 1.89
C TYR A 48 -1.75 16.49 2.79
N PRO A 49 -2.08 17.22 3.86
CA PRO A 49 -3.10 16.81 4.82
C PRO A 49 -4.54 17.02 4.33
N GLY A 50 -4.76 17.90 3.36
CA GLY A 50 -6.06 18.23 2.80
C GLY A 50 -6.49 17.34 1.64
N THR A 51 -7.56 17.75 0.94
CA THR A 51 -8.09 17.07 -0.24
C THR A 51 -7.27 17.36 -1.49
N LEU A 52 -7.38 16.51 -2.51
CA LEU A 52 -6.67 16.69 -3.77
C LEU A 52 -7.13 17.97 -4.51
N ARG A 53 -8.43 18.29 -4.42
CA ARG A 53 -9.02 19.48 -5.03
C ARG A 53 -8.51 20.77 -4.37
N ARG A 54 -8.33 20.77 -3.05
CA ARG A 54 -7.71 21.90 -2.33
C ARG A 54 -6.24 22.05 -2.74
N LEU A 55 -5.49 20.97 -2.77
CA LEU A 55 -4.11 20.97 -3.22
C LEU A 55 -3.96 21.52 -4.65
N PHE A 56 -4.89 21.14 -5.55
CA PHE A 56 -4.88 21.67 -6.92
C PHE A 56 -5.04 23.18 -6.93
N LEU A 57 -5.99 23.72 -6.17
CA LEU A 57 -6.23 25.18 -6.07
C LEU A 57 -5.00 25.92 -5.50
N GLU A 58 -4.35 25.35 -4.51
CA GLU A 58 -3.25 26.02 -3.80
C GLU A 58 -1.91 25.99 -4.55
N GLU A 59 -1.63 24.92 -5.27
CA GLU A 59 -0.28 24.71 -5.83
C GLU A 59 -0.23 24.63 -7.36
N PHE A 60 -1.34 24.39 -8.07
CA PHE A 60 -1.30 24.09 -9.50
C PHE A 60 -2.23 24.91 -10.37
N ALA A 61 -3.34 25.39 -9.84
CA ALA A 61 -4.39 26.01 -10.63
C ALA A 61 -3.97 27.32 -11.31
N ASP A 62 -3.02 28.07 -10.75
CA ASP A 62 -2.56 29.35 -11.30
C ASP A 62 -1.60 29.17 -12.48
N ASP A 63 -0.94 28.02 -12.58
CA ASP A 63 0.01 27.72 -13.64
C ASP A 63 -0.64 27.13 -14.91
N LEU A 64 -1.94 26.80 -14.85
CA LEU A 64 -2.63 26.16 -15.94
C LEU A 64 -3.49 27.15 -16.74
N PRO A 65 -3.47 27.07 -18.09
CA PRO A 65 -4.38 27.85 -18.90
C PRO A 65 -5.83 27.41 -18.60
N VAL A 66 -6.73 28.38 -18.49
CA VAL A 66 -8.16 28.10 -18.34
C VAL A 66 -8.63 27.31 -19.57
N PRO A 67 -9.18 26.10 -19.42
CA PRO A 67 -9.69 25.34 -20.57
C PRO A 67 -10.79 26.11 -21.27
N ALA A 68 -10.82 26.05 -22.61
CA ALA A 68 -11.91 26.67 -23.38
C ALA A 68 -13.25 26.04 -22.95
N ALA A 69 -14.24 26.87 -22.66
CA ALA A 69 -15.58 26.44 -22.29
C ALA A 69 -16.16 25.54 -23.39
N GLY A 70 -16.52 24.30 -23.04
CA GLY A 70 -17.15 23.35 -23.96
C GLY A 70 -16.28 22.17 -24.43
N ALA A 71 -15.07 21.98 -23.92
CA ALA A 71 -14.32 20.75 -24.15
C ALA A 71 -14.92 19.60 -23.31
N GLU A 72 -16.05 19.05 -23.75
CA GLU A 72 -16.56 17.80 -23.21
C GLU A 72 -15.59 16.68 -23.57
N ALA A 73 -15.01 16.02 -22.55
CA ALA A 73 -14.23 14.80 -22.72
C ALA A 73 -15.17 13.62 -23.02
N GLY A 74 -15.75 13.62 -24.23
CA GLY A 74 -16.56 12.49 -24.71
C GLY A 74 -15.72 11.54 -25.56
N GLU A 75 -15.92 10.23 -25.41
CA GLU A 75 -15.21 9.20 -26.21
C GLU A 75 -15.45 9.30 -27.73
N GLY A 76 -16.43 10.06 -28.18
CA GLY A 76 -16.87 10.12 -29.55
C GLY A 76 -17.68 8.86 -29.97
N LYS A 77 -18.78 9.06 -30.67
CA LYS A 77 -19.73 7.98 -31.05
C LYS A 77 -19.05 6.82 -31.81
N ARG A 78 -18.07 7.12 -32.64
CA ARG A 78 -17.37 6.11 -33.47
C ARG A 78 -16.45 5.22 -32.64
N ALA A 79 -15.77 5.78 -31.64
CA ALA A 79 -14.93 5.02 -30.70
C ALA A 79 -15.81 4.13 -29.80
N ALA A 80 -16.88 4.67 -29.24
CA ALA A 80 -17.82 3.91 -28.41
C ALA A 80 -18.40 2.70 -29.15
N GLN A 81 -18.87 2.88 -30.43
CA GLN A 81 -19.37 1.77 -31.24
C GLN A 81 -18.29 0.73 -31.57
N LEU A 82 -17.05 1.15 -31.79
CA LEU A 82 -15.94 0.24 -32.03
C LEU A 82 -15.67 -0.61 -30.77
N TYR A 83 -15.58 0.01 -29.61
CA TYR A 83 -15.34 -0.67 -28.33
C TYR A 83 -16.48 -1.60 -27.95
N GLU A 84 -17.74 -1.18 -28.13
CA GLU A 84 -18.89 -2.03 -27.89
C GLU A 84 -18.82 -3.32 -28.73
N ARG A 85 -18.51 -3.21 -30.01
CA ARG A 85 -18.35 -4.38 -30.87
C ARG A 85 -17.18 -5.27 -30.45
N ILE A 86 -16.05 -4.69 -30.04
CA ILE A 86 -14.87 -5.45 -29.63
C ILE A 86 -15.15 -6.19 -28.32
N PHE A 87 -15.65 -5.50 -27.30
CA PHE A 87 -15.84 -6.10 -25.97
C PHE A 87 -17.02 -7.06 -25.90
N LEU A 88 -18.11 -6.78 -26.62
CA LEU A 88 -19.30 -7.62 -26.58
C LEU A 88 -19.32 -8.65 -27.71
N GLY A 89 -18.76 -8.33 -28.85
CA GLY A 89 -18.77 -9.21 -30.03
C GLY A 89 -17.60 -10.20 -30.06
N TYR A 90 -16.38 -9.73 -29.86
CA TYR A 90 -15.17 -10.56 -29.95
C TYR A 90 -14.59 -10.97 -28.58
N GLY A 91 -14.91 -10.26 -27.50
CA GLY A 91 -14.39 -10.54 -26.17
C GLY A 91 -12.89 -10.23 -26.02
N ASP A 92 -12.33 -9.35 -26.85
CA ASP A 92 -10.91 -8.99 -26.81
C ASP A 92 -10.66 -7.96 -25.70
N ASP A 93 -10.08 -8.42 -24.59
CA ASP A 93 -9.76 -7.61 -23.41
C ASP A 93 -8.50 -6.76 -23.60
N SER A 94 -7.65 -7.05 -24.59
CA SER A 94 -6.36 -6.37 -24.79
C SER A 94 -6.54 -4.88 -25.09
N VAL A 95 -7.62 -4.52 -25.77
CA VAL A 95 -7.95 -3.13 -26.13
C VAL A 95 -8.26 -2.29 -24.88
N ALA A 96 -8.87 -2.90 -23.84
CA ALA A 96 -9.16 -2.21 -22.58
C ALA A 96 -7.90 -1.88 -21.75
N GLN A 97 -6.74 -2.37 -22.16
CA GLN A 97 -5.45 -2.03 -21.56
C GLN A 97 -4.85 -0.74 -22.13
N LEU A 98 -5.32 -0.27 -23.29
CA LEU A 98 -4.76 0.89 -24.00
C LEU A 98 -5.31 2.22 -23.48
N GLY A 99 -6.46 2.23 -22.82
CA GLY A 99 -7.05 3.41 -22.21
C GLY A 99 -7.07 3.31 -20.71
N GLY A 100 -6.90 4.43 -20.03
CA GLY A 100 -6.87 4.47 -18.56
C GLY A 100 -7.38 5.79 -18.01
N ALA A 101 -7.48 5.85 -16.69
CA ALA A 101 -7.93 7.02 -15.97
C ALA A 101 -7.18 7.21 -14.66
N HIS A 102 -7.16 8.45 -14.15
CA HIS A 102 -6.71 8.81 -12.82
C HIS A 102 -7.93 9.04 -11.92
N VAL A 103 -8.01 8.31 -10.82
CA VAL A 103 -9.08 8.42 -9.83
C VAL A 103 -8.49 8.74 -8.47
N ALA A 104 -9.08 9.68 -7.76
CA ALA A 104 -8.82 9.90 -6.34
C ALA A 104 -9.93 9.25 -5.52
N CYS A 105 -9.54 8.56 -4.46
CA CYS A 105 -10.42 8.04 -3.43
C CYS A 105 -10.03 8.68 -2.11
N GLU A 106 -10.83 9.60 -1.63
CA GLU A 106 -10.61 10.31 -0.37
C GLU A 106 -11.37 9.65 0.77
N TRP A 107 -10.88 9.82 1.99
CA TRP A 107 -11.52 9.34 3.22
C TRP A 107 -11.76 7.83 3.25
N VAL A 108 -10.82 7.05 2.73
CA VAL A 108 -10.85 5.59 2.76
C VAL A 108 -10.18 5.04 4.01
N SER A 109 -10.76 4.03 4.65
CA SER A 109 -10.13 3.36 5.78
C SER A 109 -8.83 2.65 5.38
N ASN A 110 -7.92 2.44 6.34
CA ASN A 110 -6.72 1.64 6.09
C ASN A 110 -7.04 0.18 5.75
N VAL A 111 -8.21 -0.34 6.14
CA VAL A 111 -8.70 -1.65 5.69
C VAL A 111 -9.00 -1.59 4.19
N LEU A 112 -9.79 -0.60 3.74
CA LEU A 112 -10.17 -0.48 2.33
C LEU A 112 -8.97 -0.16 1.43
N THR A 113 -7.97 0.60 1.88
CA THR A 113 -6.78 0.88 1.06
C THR A 113 -6.10 -0.40 0.57
N LYS A 114 -6.17 -1.50 1.33
CA LYS A 114 -5.53 -2.77 0.94
C LYS A 114 -6.34 -3.51 -0.13
N VAL A 115 -7.65 -3.35 -0.11
CA VAL A 115 -8.54 -3.87 -1.17
C VAL A 115 -8.36 -3.07 -2.46
N LEU A 116 -8.29 -1.74 -2.39
CA LEU A 116 -8.06 -0.85 -3.54
C LEU A 116 -6.71 -1.11 -4.21
N GLN A 117 -5.67 -1.42 -3.44
CA GLN A 117 -4.31 -1.67 -3.96
C GLN A 117 -4.07 -3.10 -4.45
N ARG A 118 -5.10 -3.92 -4.61
CA ARG A 118 -4.97 -5.32 -5.02
C ARG A 118 -4.59 -5.55 -6.49
N PRO A 119 -5.11 -4.78 -7.48
CA PRO A 119 -4.70 -4.94 -8.87
C PRO A 119 -3.19 -4.74 -9.07
N ARG A 120 -2.56 -5.65 -9.86
CA ARG A 120 -1.11 -5.57 -10.14
C ARG A 120 -0.78 -4.52 -11.19
N LEU A 121 -1.63 -4.38 -12.21
CA LEU A 121 -1.44 -3.48 -13.35
C LEU A 121 -2.09 -2.12 -13.07
N ALA A 122 -1.64 -1.47 -12.02
CA ALA A 122 -2.06 -0.14 -11.63
C ALA A 122 -0.93 0.60 -10.91
N ALA A 123 -1.04 1.91 -10.80
CA ALA A 123 -0.18 2.74 -9.98
C ALA A 123 -0.99 3.33 -8.82
N TYR A 124 -0.40 3.37 -7.65
CA TYR A 124 -1.05 3.84 -6.43
C TYR A 124 -0.19 4.82 -5.68
N LEU A 125 -0.84 5.82 -5.11
CA LEU A 125 -0.23 6.73 -4.16
C LEU A 125 -1.17 6.87 -2.96
N GLU A 126 -0.71 6.45 -1.80
CA GLU A 126 -1.48 6.48 -0.55
C GLU A 126 -0.90 7.57 0.37
N GLN A 127 -1.75 8.33 1.00
CA GLN A 127 -1.36 9.31 2.02
C GLN A 127 -0.66 8.59 3.18
N SER A 128 0.45 9.14 3.62
CA SER A 128 1.33 8.45 4.56
C SER A 128 1.04 8.81 6.00
N THR A 129 0.74 7.81 6.84
CA THR A 129 0.67 7.93 8.30
C THR A 129 2.01 8.27 8.96
N ARG A 130 3.11 8.26 8.19
CA ARG A 130 4.47 8.56 8.64
C ARG A 130 4.88 10.03 8.42
N TYR A 131 4.06 10.83 7.73
CA TYR A 131 4.32 12.24 7.41
C TYR A 131 3.24 13.18 7.91
N ILE A 132 2.09 12.66 8.28
CA ILE A 132 0.92 13.44 8.66
C ILE A 132 0.50 13.02 10.06
N ALA A 133 0.31 13.99 10.94
CA ALA A 133 -0.26 13.78 12.25
C ALA A 133 -1.78 13.47 12.14
N TYR A 134 -2.25 12.62 13.01
CA TYR A 134 -3.66 12.23 13.11
C TYR A 134 -4.32 12.82 14.38
N ASP A 135 -3.77 13.90 14.91
CA ASP A 135 -4.19 14.56 16.15
C ASP A 135 -5.19 15.71 15.93
N GLY A 136 -5.39 16.12 14.68
CA GLY A 136 -6.32 17.16 14.31
C GLY A 136 -7.72 16.67 13.92
N PRO A 137 -8.75 17.53 14.04
CA PRO A 137 -10.10 17.20 13.60
C PRO A 137 -10.22 17.13 12.08
N MET A 138 -11.17 16.32 11.60
CA MET A 138 -11.64 16.36 10.21
C MET A 138 -12.45 17.65 9.95
N PRO A 139 -12.67 18.02 8.66
CA PRO A 139 -13.68 18.98 8.29
C PRO A 139 -15.05 18.63 8.88
N ASP A 140 -15.80 19.63 9.31
CA ASP A 140 -17.15 19.48 9.84
C ASP A 140 -18.19 19.88 8.78
N PRO A 141 -19.18 19.05 8.47
CA PRO A 141 -19.45 17.70 8.94
C PRO A 141 -18.52 16.61 8.35
N PRO A 142 -18.28 15.44 9.01
CA PRO A 142 -18.83 15.09 10.32
C PRO A 142 -18.00 15.59 11.51
N GLY A 143 -16.79 16.20 11.29
CA GLY A 143 -15.91 16.65 12.36
C GLY A 143 -15.27 15.50 13.16
N GLY A 144 -14.61 15.82 14.28
CA GLY A 144 -13.95 14.82 15.12
C GLY A 144 -12.68 14.22 14.51
N TYR A 145 -12.22 13.10 15.04
CA TYR A 145 -11.02 12.42 14.56
C TYR A 145 -11.23 11.68 13.22
N ARG A 146 -10.14 11.43 12.50
CA ARG A 146 -10.11 10.86 11.14
C ARG A 146 -10.24 9.34 11.16
N TYR A 147 -11.44 8.81 11.41
CA TYR A 147 -11.73 7.38 11.30
C TYR A 147 -13.07 7.12 10.59
N TYR A 148 -13.20 5.93 10.03
CA TYR A 148 -14.43 5.48 9.36
C TYR A 148 -15.58 5.35 10.35
N ARG A 149 -16.72 5.92 10.01
CA ARG A 149 -17.97 5.88 10.77
C ARG A 149 -19.06 5.23 9.95
N ASP A 150 -19.82 4.37 10.60
CA ASP A 150 -21.05 3.77 10.06
C ASP A 150 -22.01 3.52 11.19
N ALA A 151 -23.30 3.83 10.99
CA ALA A 151 -24.31 3.69 12.03
C ALA A 151 -24.45 2.26 12.57
N SER A 152 -24.13 1.24 11.76
CA SER A 152 -24.18 -0.17 12.18
C SER A 152 -23.13 -0.52 13.23
N LEU A 153 -22.00 0.22 13.28
CA LEU A 153 -20.94 0.02 14.28
C LEU A 153 -21.38 0.52 15.66
N GLY A 154 -22.14 1.58 15.70
CA GLY A 154 -22.80 2.14 16.88
C GLY A 154 -21.91 3.02 17.76
N PRO A 155 -22.51 3.67 18.77
CA PRO A 155 -21.84 4.72 19.56
C PRO A 155 -20.72 4.20 20.47
N ALA A 156 -20.67 2.92 20.79
CA ALA A 156 -19.57 2.35 21.56
C ALA A 156 -18.27 2.32 20.74
N TYR A 157 -18.39 1.97 19.47
CA TYR A 157 -17.28 2.02 18.51
C TYR A 157 -16.72 3.45 18.39
N GLU A 158 -17.59 4.45 18.22
CA GLU A 158 -17.13 5.85 18.11
C GLU A 158 -16.39 6.30 19.38
N ARG A 159 -16.91 5.98 20.57
CA ARG A 159 -16.19 6.29 21.82
C ARG A 159 -14.84 5.61 21.92
N ALA A 160 -14.75 4.33 21.53
CA ALA A 160 -13.48 3.61 21.53
C ALA A 160 -12.46 4.25 20.56
N MET A 161 -12.90 4.61 19.35
CA MET A 161 -12.04 5.27 18.37
C MET A 161 -11.59 6.65 18.86
N ASP A 162 -12.49 7.46 19.42
CA ASP A 162 -12.16 8.76 20.00
C ASP A 162 -11.12 8.63 21.13
N GLU A 163 -11.24 7.60 21.97
CA GLU A 163 -10.26 7.34 23.03
C GLU A 163 -8.88 6.96 22.45
N LEU A 164 -8.82 6.09 21.44
CA LEU A 164 -7.58 5.72 20.76
C LEU A 164 -6.86 6.94 20.17
N PHE A 165 -7.59 7.76 19.44
CA PHE A 165 -7.04 9.01 18.87
C PHE A 165 -6.65 10.02 19.96
N GLY A 166 -7.39 10.06 21.07
CA GLY A 166 -7.06 10.85 22.24
C GLY A 166 -5.74 10.40 22.88
N ILE A 167 -5.50 9.09 23.02
CA ILE A 167 -4.23 8.54 23.51
C ILE A 167 -3.10 8.91 22.54
N TYR A 168 -3.28 8.70 21.25
CA TYR A 168 -2.30 9.08 20.22
C TYR A 168 -1.92 10.57 20.32
N SER A 169 -2.92 11.46 20.42
CA SER A 169 -2.73 12.91 20.47
C SER A 169 -1.98 13.35 21.73
N ARG A 170 -2.24 12.72 22.87
CA ARG A 170 -1.51 13.00 24.12
C ARG A 170 -0.09 12.43 24.14
N ALA A 171 0.13 11.27 23.50
CA ALA A 171 1.45 10.65 23.41
C ALA A 171 2.40 11.39 22.46
N LEU A 172 1.87 11.99 21.39
CA LEU A 172 2.67 12.61 20.32
C LEU A 172 3.67 13.68 20.84
N PRO A 173 3.29 14.70 21.59
CA PRO A 173 4.24 15.68 22.12
C PRO A 173 5.25 15.06 23.09
N ARG A 174 4.87 14.03 23.85
CA ARG A 174 5.76 13.34 24.81
C ARG A 174 6.86 12.58 24.06
N VAL A 175 6.49 11.85 23.01
CA VAL A 175 7.44 11.11 22.16
C VAL A 175 8.33 12.06 21.37
N CYS A 176 7.80 13.20 20.86
CA CYS A 176 8.63 14.23 20.25
C CYS A 176 9.67 14.77 21.25
N GLY A 177 9.27 15.13 22.48
CA GLY A 177 10.18 15.63 23.49
C GLY A 177 11.21 14.60 23.98
N TRP A 178 10.87 13.32 23.99
CA TRP A 178 11.82 12.23 24.21
C TRP A 178 12.83 12.16 23.05
N ALA A 179 12.35 12.15 21.81
CA ALA A 179 13.21 12.06 20.63
C ALA A 179 14.16 13.26 20.49
N GLU A 180 13.73 14.48 20.87
CA GLU A 180 14.61 15.66 20.89
C GLU A 180 15.76 15.53 21.89
N ARG A 181 15.55 14.89 23.03
CA ARG A 181 16.59 14.63 24.03
C ARG A 181 17.51 13.49 23.62
N GLU A 182 16.96 12.43 23.05
CA GLU A 182 17.73 11.25 22.63
C GLU A 182 18.58 11.52 21.39
N PHE A 183 18.06 12.33 20.47
CA PHE A 183 18.70 12.69 19.20
C PHE A 183 18.93 14.20 19.10
N PRO A 184 19.86 14.77 19.88
CA PRO A 184 20.11 16.20 19.85
C PRO A 184 20.62 16.63 18.46
N ARG A 185 20.21 17.83 18.04
CA ARG A 185 20.60 18.40 16.75
C ARG A 185 22.10 18.58 16.64
N ALA A 186 22.71 18.05 15.58
CA ALA A 186 24.12 18.30 15.28
C ALA A 186 24.32 19.73 14.71
N GLU A 187 25.56 20.26 14.77
CA GLU A 187 25.85 21.64 14.34
C GLU A 187 25.61 21.88 12.85
N ASP A 188 25.84 20.86 12.02
CA ASP A 188 25.65 20.89 10.57
C ASP A 188 24.20 20.59 10.14
N GLU A 189 23.30 20.22 11.05
CA GLU A 189 21.92 19.93 10.76
C GLU A 189 21.04 21.18 10.77
N PRO A 190 20.34 21.52 9.65
CA PRO A 190 19.37 22.60 9.66
C PRO A 190 18.23 22.36 10.65
N ALA A 191 17.90 23.34 11.49
CA ALA A 191 16.86 23.21 12.53
C ALA A 191 15.52 22.69 11.96
N ALA A 192 15.10 23.20 10.79
CA ALA A 192 13.87 22.76 10.14
C ALA A 192 13.90 21.28 9.68
N ALA A 193 15.07 20.79 9.22
CA ALA A 193 15.24 19.39 8.85
C ALA A 193 15.20 18.48 10.08
N HIS A 194 15.90 18.87 11.15
CA HIS A 194 15.88 18.14 12.41
C HIS A 194 14.47 18.06 13.01
N THR A 195 13.73 19.18 13.09
CA THR A 195 12.35 19.20 13.60
C THR A 195 11.43 18.26 12.79
N ARG A 196 11.56 18.23 11.45
CA ARG A 196 10.78 17.30 10.61
C ARG A 196 11.16 15.84 10.84
N ALA A 197 12.44 15.56 11.04
CA ALA A 197 12.92 14.20 11.33
C ALA A 197 12.46 13.71 12.71
N ILE A 198 12.46 14.57 13.74
CA ILE A 198 11.90 14.27 15.07
C ILE A 198 10.40 13.94 14.98
N LYS A 199 9.62 14.77 14.28
CA LYS A 199 8.18 14.49 14.08
C LYS A 199 7.96 13.16 13.36
N ALA A 200 8.75 12.89 12.30
CA ALA A 200 8.65 11.64 11.56
C ALA A 200 8.98 10.42 12.43
N LYS A 201 9.98 10.54 13.34
CA LYS A 201 10.29 9.51 14.33
C LYS A 201 9.11 9.27 15.27
N ALA A 202 8.49 10.31 15.80
CA ALA A 202 7.34 10.19 16.69
C ALA A 202 6.13 9.57 15.97
N PHE A 203 5.87 9.94 14.70
CA PHE A 203 4.81 9.32 13.90
C PHE A 203 5.07 7.83 13.66
N ASP A 204 6.31 7.45 13.36
CA ASP A 204 6.68 6.06 13.17
C ASP A 204 6.47 5.22 14.43
N LEU A 205 6.85 5.73 15.59
CA LEU A 205 6.68 5.04 16.87
C LEU A 205 5.21 4.90 17.29
N LEU A 206 4.38 5.91 17.01
CA LEU A 206 2.99 5.96 17.45
C LEU A 206 2.00 5.47 16.39
N ARG A 207 2.42 5.19 15.15
CA ARG A 207 1.48 4.73 14.10
C ARG A 207 0.72 3.47 14.48
N GLY A 208 1.33 2.64 15.35
CA GLY A 208 0.71 1.41 15.83
C GLY A 208 -0.53 1.64 16.71
N LEU A 209 -0.71 2.85 17.26
CA LEU A 209 -1.90 3.25 18.03
C LEU A 209 -3.11 3.60 17.14
N LEU A 210 -2.87 3.96 15.88
CA LEU A 210 -3.94 4.33 14.97
C LEU A 210 -4.76 3.09 14.61
N PRO A 211 -6.10 3.12 14.73
CA PRO A 211 -6.94 2.00 14.34
C PRO A 211 -6.95 1.82 12.81
N ALA A 212 -7.23 0.61 12.34
CA ALA A 212 -7.33 0.29 10.92
C ALA A 212 -8.49 1.03 10.22
N SER A 213 -9.42 1.58 10.98
CA SER A 213 -10.43 2.55 10.50
C SER A 213 -9.89 3.94 10.22
N SER A 214 -8.65 4.28 10.61
CA SER A 214 -8.07 5.59 10.31
C SER A 214 -8.16 5.90 8.82
N LEU A 215 -8.65 7.10 8.48
CA LEU A 215 -8.93 7.50 7.11
C LEU A 215 -7.67 8.01 6.41
N SER A 216 -7.51 7.59 5.18
CA SER A 216 -6.43 7.95 4.27
C SER A 216 -7.00 8.46 2.94
N HIS A 217 -6.13 8.95 2.08
CA HIS A 217 -6.46 9.34 0.72
C HIS A 217 -5.62 8.55 -0.27
N MET A 218 -6.20 8.20 -1.41
CA MET A 218 -5.52 7.43 -2.45
C MET A 218 -5.69 8.06 -3.83
N GLY A 219 -4.58 8.12 -4.58
CA GLY A 219 -4.58 8.31 -6.01
C GLY A 219 -4.34 6.98 -6.71
N ILE A 220 -5.13 6.68 -7.72
CA ILE A 220 -5.05 5.46 -8.52
C ILE A 220 -4.94 5.85 -10.00
N PHE A 221 -3.97 5.27 -10.71
CA PHE A 221 -3.94 5.24 -12.17
C PHE A 221 -3.99 3.78 -12.63
N ALA A 222 -4.96 3.46 -13.47
CA ALA A 222 -5.10 2.11 -14.01
C ALA A 222 -5.72 2.13 -15.41
N ALA A 223 -5.47 1.06 -16.17
CA ALA A 223 -6.17 0.78 -17.42
C ALA A 223 -7.61 0.35 -17.16
N GLY A 224 -8.49 0.48 -18.16
CA GLY A 224 -9.90 0.11 -18.08
C GLY A 224 -10.11 -1.32 -17.61
N GLN A 225 -9.34 -2.28 -18.11
CA GLN A 225 -9.41 -3.68 -17.67
C GLN A 225 -9.11 -3.84 -16.16
N SER A 226 -8.11 -3.13 -15.65
CA SER A 226 -7.78 -3.18 -14.22
C SER A 226 -8.87 -2.54 -13.35
N TYR A 227 -9.51 -1.47 -13.83
CA TYR A 227 -10.66 -0.87 -13.16
C TYR A 227 -11.89 -1.78 -13.18
N GLU A 228 -12.19 -2.44 -14.31
CA GLU A 228 -13.27 -3.44 -14.35
C GLU A 228 -13.09 -4.50 -13.25
N GLN A 229 -11.90 -5.10 -13.17
CA GLN A 229 -11.60 -6.09 -12.15
C GLN A 229 -11.66 -5.52 -10.72
N LEU A 230 -11.13 -4.32 -10.49
CA LEU A 230 -11.19 -3.67 -9.18
C LEU A 230 -12.62 -3.45 -8.72
N ILE A 231 -13.45 -2.87 -9.59
CA ILE A 231 -14.87 -2.57 -9.27
C ILE A 231 -15.61 -3.86 -8.93
N LEU A 232 -15.46 -4.92 -9.74
CA LEU A 232 -16.12 -6.21 -9.48
C LEU A 232 -15.69 -6.83 -8.14
N HIS A 233 -14.42 -6.72 -7.77
CA HIS A 233 -13.93 -7.16 -6.47
C HIS A 233 -14.51 -6.33 -5.30
N LEU A 234 -14.64 -5.01 -5.49
CA LEU A 234 -15.24 -4.12 -4.50
C LEU A 234 -16.72 -4.42 -4.31
N LEU A 235 -17.49 -4.58 -5.40
CA LEU A 235 -18.91 -4.90 -5.35
C LEU A 235 -19.18 -6.29 -4.74
N ALA A 236 -18.27 -7.25 -4.91
CA ALA A 236 -18.34 -8.57 -4.30
C ALA A 236 -17.81 -8.61 -2.86
N HIS A 237 -17.22 -7.52 -2.34
CA HIS A 237 -16.59 -7.50 -1.02
C HIS A 237 -17.64 -7.49 0.10
N PRO A 238 -17.38 -8.14 1.27
CA PRO A 238 -18.34 -8.17 2.37
C PRO A 238 -18.46 -6.84 3.14
N LEU A 239 -17.47 -5.93 3.03
CA LEU A 239 -17.53 -4.64 3.70
C LEU A 239 -18.42 -3.65 2.94
N PRO A 240 -19.42 -3.02 3.61
CA PRO A 240 -20.24 -1.97 2.99
C PRO A 240 -19.41 -0.80 2.43
N GLU A 241 -18.34 -0.40 3.10
CA GLU A 241 -17.41 0.64 2.62
C GLU A 241 -16.85 0.28 1.24
N ALA A 242 -16.39 -0.98 1.05
CA ALA A 242 -15.84 -1.43 -0.23
C ALA A 242 -16.89 -1.36 -1.35
N GLN A 243 -18.12 -1.81 -1.09
CA GLN A 243 -19.22 -1.75 -2.06
C GLN A 243 -19.56 -0.30 -2.42
N ALA A 244 -19.65 0.59 -1.42
CA ALA A 244 -19.93 2.01 -1.63
C ALA A 244 -18.87 2.68 -2.52
N TYR A 245 -17.57 2.44 -2.24
CA TYR A 245 -16.49 2.95 -3.09
C TYR A 245 -16.49 2.30 -4.48
N GLY A 246 -16.84 1.01 -4.59
CA GLY A 246 -17.02 0.33 -5.87
C GLY A 246 -18.04 1.04 -6.76
N HIS A 247 -19.21 1.40 -6.21
CA HIS A 247 -20.23 2.16 -6.92
C HIS A 247 -19.76 3.57 -7.29
N MET A 248 -19.15 4.31 -6.35
CA MET A 248 -18.65 5.66 -6.62
C MET A 248 -17.57 5.67 -7.71
N ILE A 249 -16.63 4.71 -7.69
CA ILE A 249 -15.59 4.57 -8.72
C ILE A 249 -16.24 4.28 -10.09
N LEU A 250 -17.22 3.39 -10.13
CA LEU A 250 -17.94 3.06 -11.37
C LEU A 250 -18.64 4.29 -11.94
N ASP A 251 -19.36 5.04 -11.12
CA ASP A 251 -20.10 6.24 -11.54
C ASP A 251 -19.17 7.30 -12.13
N GLU A 252 -18.01 7.54 -11.49
CA GLU A 252 -17.07 8.55 -11.97
C GLU A 252 -16.33 8.09 -13.25
N LEU A 253 -15.95 6.83 -13.32
CA LEU A 253 -15.27 6.30 -14.50
C LEU A 253 -16.19 6.17 -15.71
N LYS A 254 -17.49 6.00 -15.52
CA LYS A 254 -18.47 6.08 -16.61
C LYS A 254 -18.51 7.44 -17.30
N GLN A 255 -18.05 8.49 -16.65
CA GLN A 255 -17.94 9.82 -17.24
C GLN A 255 -16.66 9.98 -18.10
N VAL A 256 -15.65 9.12 -17.89
CA VAL A 256 -14.31 9.25 -18.47
C VAL A 256 -14.00 8.14 -19.48
N ILE A 257 -14.30 6.89 -19.13
CA ILE A 257 -13.99 5.69 -19.91
C ILE A 257 -15.18 4.71 -19.97
N PRO A 258 -16.42 5.16 -20.32
CA PRO A 258 -17.64 4.36 -20.24
C PRO A 258 -17.55 3.06 -21.03
N SER A 259 -16.98 3.08 -22.22
CA SER A 259 -16.89 1.90 -23.09
C SER A 259 -16.08 0.76 -22.48
N PHE A 260 -15.08 1.04 -21.67
CA PHE A 260 -14.27 0.01 -21.01
C PHE A 260 -15.00 -0.68 -19.83
N LEU A 261 -16.09 -0.09 -19.34
CA LEU A 261 -16.84 -0.58 -18.17
C LEU A 261 -18.22 -1.14 -18.52
N ILE A 262 -18.55 -1.22 -19.80
CA ILE A 262 -19.86 -1.64 -20.31
C ILE A 262 -20.31 -3.03 -19.78
N ARG A 263 -19.36 -3.90 -19.42
CA ARG A 263 -19.65 -5.24 -18.92
C ARG A 263 -19.96 -5.28 -17.41
N VAL A 264 -19.53 -4.30 -16.65
CA VAL A 264 -19.63 -4.30 -15.16
C VAL A 264 -21.08 -4.37 -14.71
N GLU A 265 -21.97 -3.57 -15.31
CA GLU A 265 -23.37 -3.47 -14.92
C GLU A 265 -24.28 -4.51 -15.58
N ARG A 266 -23.76 -5.30 -16.51
CA ARG A 266 -24.55 -6.34 -17.17
C ARG A 266 -24.75 -7.55 -16.27
N PRO A 267 -25.99 -7.95 -15.95
CA PRO A 267 -26.24 -9.07 -15.03
C PRO A 267 -25.56 -10.37 -15.48
N GLU A 268 -25.58 -10.64 -16.81
CA GLU A 268 -24.98 -11.83 -17.41
C GLU A 268 -23.45 -11.79 -17.54
N ARG A 269 -22.80 -10.67 -17.18
CA ARG A 269 -21.34 -10.47 -17.19
C ARG A 269 -20.85 -10.10 -15.80
N GLY A 270 -20.81 -8.83 -15.46
CA GLY A 270 -20.31 -8.34 -14.18
C GLY A 270 -21.11 -8.85 -12.98
N GLY A 271 -22.45 -8.95 -13.10
CA GLY A 271 -23.29 -9.52 -12.04
C GLY A 271 -22.96 -10.98 -11.75
N GLN A 272 -22.82 -11.83 -12.76
CA GLN A 272 -22.39 -13.22 -12.60
C GLN A 272 -20.96 -13.31 -12.04
N TRP A 273 -20.06 -12.45 -12.46
CA TRP A 273 -18.68 -12.45 -11.96
C TRP A 273 -18.62 -12.04 -10.49
N ALA A 274 -19.34 -11.00 -10.08
CA ALA A 274 -19.43 -10.61 -8.67
C ALA A 274 -20.01 -11.76 -7.81
N SER A 275 -21.06 -12.41 -8.29
CA SER A 275 -21.65 -13.59 -7.62
C SER A 275 -20.66 -14.75 -7.50
N TYR A 276 -19.88 -15.02 -8.55
CA TYR A 276 -18.82 -16.02 -8.52
C TYR A 276 -17.72 -15.71 -7.48
N LEU A 277 -17.28 -14.44 -7.39
CA LEU A 277 -16.30 -14.03 -6.39
C LEU A 277 -16.81 -14.22 -4.96
N GLN A 278 -18.10 -13.91 -4.71
CA GLN A 278 -18.75 -14.15 -3.42
C GLN A 278 -18.84 -15.65 -3.10
N ALA A 279 -19.28 -16.46 -4.07
CA ALA A 279 -19.41 -17.91 -3.90
C ALA A 279 -18.05 -18.57 -3.62
N ARG A 280 -16.98 -18.14 -4.28
CA ARG A 280 -15.60 -18.62 -4.01
C ARG A 280 -15.16 -18.34 -2.58
N ARG A 281 -15.40 -17.13 -2.07
CA ARG A 281 -15.06 -16.79 -0.69
C ARG A 281 -15.81 -17.68 0.28
N GLN A 282 -17.13 -17.79 0.14
CA GLN A 282 -17.96 -18.65 0.98
C GLN A 282 -17.56 -20.12 0.90
N ALA A 283 -17.13 -20.59 -0.29
CA ALA A 283 -16.63 -21.96 -0.43
C ALA A 283 -15.32 -22.18 0.34
N ALA A 284 -14.41 -21.18 0.35
CA ALA A 284 -13.18 -21.27 1.14
C ALA A 284 -13.50 -21.30 2.66
N GLU A 285 -14.42 -20.45 3.14
CA GLU A 285 -14.86 -20.40 4.53
C GLU A 285 -15.47 -21.77 4.95
N ARG A 286 -16.43 -22.30 4.16
CA ARG A 286 -17.01 -23.63 4.43
C ARG A 286 -15.97 -24.75 4.40
N SER A 287 -14.97 -24.65 3.54
CA SER A 287 -13.91 -25.66 3.47
C SER A 287 -12.99 -25.60 4.67
N ALA A 288 -12.67 -24.39 5.16
CA ALA A 288 -11.91 -24.20 6.40
C ALA A 288 -12.64 -24.85 7.59
N MET A 289 -13.94 -24.58 7.76
CA MET A 289 -14.77 -25.21 8.80
C MET A 289 -14.75 -26.74 8.71
N ARG A 290 -14.89 -27.29 7.51
CA ARG A 290 -14.85 -28.77 7.32
C ARG A 290 -13.52 -29.41 7.67
N LEU A 291 -12.43 -28.63 7.63
CA LEU A 291 -11.07 -29.07 7.99
C LEU A 291 -10.73 -28.74 9.45
N GLY A 292 -11.64 -28.13 10.21
CA GLY A 292 -11.38 -27.70 11.58
C GLY A 292 -10.34 -26.59 11.69
N LEU A 293 -10.23 -25.75 10.66
CA LEU A 293 -9.27 -24.65 10.60
C LEU A 293 -9.85 -23.30 11.06
N ASP A 294 -11.11 -23.30 11.48
CA ASP A 294 -11.86 -22.14 11.98
C ASP A 294 -11.87 -22.06 13.52
N ASP A 295 -11.28 -23.03 14.21
CA ASP A 295 -11.20 -23.06 15.66
C ASP A 295 -10.08 -22.12 16.13
N ALA A 296 -10.46 -21.08 16.90
CA ALA A 296 -9.53 -20.13 17.46
C ALA A 296 -8.51 -20.77 18.43
N ASP A 297 -8.86 -21.93 19.02
CA ASP A 297 -7.95 -22.72 19.86
C ASP A 297 -6.83 -23.42 19.05
N ALA A 298 -7.00 -23.53 17.72
CA ALA A 298 -5.96 -23.99 16.81
C ALA A 298 -4.96 -22.90 16.40
N ALA A 299 -4.95 -21.76 17.05
CA ALA A 299 -3.98 -20.68 16.84
C ALA A 299 -2.57 -21.08 17.35
N ASP A 300 -2.02 -22.16 16.80
CA ASP A 300 -0.59 -22.48 16.80
C ASP A 300 0.16 -21.41 15.98
N GLY A 301 0.15 -20.20 16.50
CA GLY A 301 0.82 -19.09 15.86
C GLY A 301 1.97 -18.57 16.72
N PRO A 302 3.03 -18.06 16.09
CA PRO A 302 4.08 -17.41 16.85
C PRO A 302 3.49 -16.25 17.66
N THR A 303 3.76 -16.23 18.94
CA THR A 303 3.38 -15.13 19.85
C THR A 303 4.22 -13.86 19.63
N ALA A 304 5.10 -13.87 18.64
CA ALA A 304 5.99 -12.77 18.24
C ALA A 304 5.98 -12.59 16.72
N ALA A 305 6.51 -11.46 16.24
CA ALA A 305 6.76 -11.26 14.83
C ALA A 305 7.73 -12.34 14.28
N SER A 306 7.46 -12.87 13.09
CA SER A 306 8.26 -13.94 12.50
C SER A 306 8.29 -13.86 10.98
N VAL A 307 9.36 -14.39 10.41
CA VAL A 307 9.54 -14.59 8.96
C VAL A 307 10.03 -16.02 8.76
N THR A 308 9.35 -16.80 7.95
CA THR A 308 9.69 -18.20 7.70
C THR A 308 9.71 -18.48 6.20
N LEU A 309 10.84 -18.93 5.69
CA LEU A 309 10.95 -19.44 4.32
C LEU A 309 10.30 -20.83 4.27
N LEU A 310 9.07 -20.88 3.75
CA LEU A 310 8.30 -22.14 3.66
C LEU A 310 8.81 -23.04 2.56
N ARG A 311 9.26 -22.45 1.44
CA ARG A 311 9.68 -23.16 0.25
C ARG A 311 10.57 -22.27 -0.61
N PHE A 312 11.51 -22.87 -1.28
CA PHE A 312 12.24 -22.28 -2.41
C PHE A 312 12.24 -23.24 -3.60
N GLU A 313 12.45 -22.72 -4.81
CA GLU A 313 12.48 -23.49 -6.06
C GLU A 313 13.66 -23.02 -6.91
N GLY A 314 14.33 -23.97 -7.58
CA GLY A 314 15.51 -23.77 -8.39
C GLY A 314 16.81 -23.82 -7.59
N GLU A 315 17.91 -23.99 -8.30
CA GLU A 315 19.28 -24.00 -7.78
C GLU A 315 20.08 -22.85 -8.39
N GLU A 316 21.24 -22.52 -7.83
CA GLU A 316 22.09 -21.44 -8.38
C GLU A 316 22.59 -21.74 -9.81
N ASP A 317 22.67 -23.02 -10.19
CA ASP A 317 22.94 -23.43 -11.57
C ASP A 317 21.81 -23.04 -12.53
N ASP A 318 20.55 -23.13 -12.09
CA ASP A 318 19.40 -22.67 -12.87
C ASP A 318 19.45 -21.16 -13.10
N LEU A 319 19.87 -20.40 -12.07
CA LEU A 319 20.06 -18.97 -12.16
C LEU A 319 21.12 -18.63 -13.22
N LEU A 320 22.29 -19.24 -13.14
CA LEU A 320 23.40 -18.98 -14.06
C LEU A 320 23.03 -19.35 -15.50
N ALA A 321 22.39 -20.52 -15.70
CA ALA A 321 21.90 -20.94 -17.00
C ALA A 321 20.90 -19.94 -17.59
N ALA A 322 19.94 -19.46 -16.79
CA ALA A 322 18.95 -18.48 -17.21
C ALA A 322 19.56 -17.11 -17.56
N MET A 323 20.61 -16.68 -16.83
CA MET A 323 21.33 -15.42 -17.12
C MET A 323 22.13 -15.52 -18.42
N LEU A 324 22.63 -16.70 -18.79
CA LEU A 324 23.40 -16.93 -20.02
C LEU A 324 22.51 -17.14 -21.25
N PHE A 325 21.26 -17.59 -21.06
CA PHE A 325 20.40 -18.07 -22.14
C PHE A 325 20.19 -17.05 -23.28
N GLU A 326 20.01 -15.77 -22.96
CA GLU A 326 19.81 -14.73 -23.96
C GLU A 326 21.09 -14.39 -24.76
N ALA A 327 22.27 -14.79 -24.28
CA ALA A 327 23.55 -14.50 -24.92
C ALA A 327 24.02 -15.60 -25.89
N VAL A 328 23.30 -16.73 -25.99
CA VAL A 328 23.74 -17.91 -26.74
C VAL A 328 22.71 -18.33 -27.79
N ALA A 329 23.15 -19.11 -28.76
CA ALA A 329 22.30 -19.66 -29.84
C ALA A 329 22.24 -21.19 -29.74
N THR A 330 21.97 -21.71 -28.52
CA THR A 330 21.86 -23.14 -28.26
C THR A 330 20.69 -23.45 -27.33
N SER A 331 20.37 -24.73 -27.12
CA SER A 331 19.29 -25.16 -26.23
C SER A 331 19.63 -24.88 -24.76
N GLU A 332 18.59 -24.64 -23.93
CA GLU A 332 18.73 -24.49 -22.47
C GLU A 332 19.42 -25.71 -21.84
N GLU A 333 19.11 -26.93 -22.32
CA GLU A 333 19.74 -28.16 -21.86
C GLU A 333 21.26 -28.10 -22.02
N ARG A 334 21.73 -27.62 -23.18
CA ARG A 334 23.18 -27.49 -23.44
C ARG A 334 23.83 -26.44 -22.55
N VAL A 335 23.12 -25.35 -22.25
CA VAL A 335 23.60 -24.32 -21.30
C VAL A 335 23.72 -24.91 -19.89
N ARG A 336 22.69 -25.64 -19.43
CA ARG A 336 22.70 -26.32 -18.12
C ARG A 336 23.84 -27.34 -18.00
N GLU A 337 24.10 -28.17 -19.03
CA GLU A 337 25.24 -29.06 -19.06
C GLU A 337 26.58 -28.30 -18.88
N ALA A 338 26.73 -27.17 -19.57
CA ALA A 338 27.94 -26.35 -19.47
C ALA A 338 28.10 -25.76 -18.07
N VAL A 339 27.03 -25.26 -17.46
CA VAL A 339 27.02 -24.71 -16.10
C VAL A 339 27.32 -25.80 -15.06
N ALA A 340 26.73 -26.97 -15.18
CA ALA A 340 26.97 -28.10 -14.26
C ALA A 340 28.41 -28.61 -14.27
N ALA A 341 29.15 -28.36 -15.35
CA ALA A 341 30.58 -28.70 -15.46
C ALA A 341 31.52 -27.69 -14.77
N LEU A 342 31.02 -26.56 -14.28
CA LEU A 342 31.83 -25.54 -13.64
C LEU A 342 32.18 -25.91 -12.19
N ASN A 343 33.35 -25.44 -11.73
CA ASN A 343 33.64 -25.43 -10.30
C ASN A 343 32.98 -24.23 -9.61
N ASP A 344 32.94 -24.27 -8.29
CA ASP A 344 32.24 -23.25 -7.48
C ASP A 344 32.83 -21.82 -7.64
N GLU A 345 34.17 -21.72 -7.78
CA GLU A 345 34.88 -20.45 -7.97
C GLU A 345 34.47 -19.80 -9.29
N THR A 346 34.56 -20.52 -10.41
CA THR A 346 34.16 -20.04 -11.73
C THR A 346 32.67 -19.71 -11.79
N ARG A 347 31.83 -20.48 -11.11
CA ARG A 347 30.38 -20.24 -11.01
C ARG A 347 30.11 -18.88 -10.31
N ALA A 348 30.77 -18.63 -9.18
CA ALA A 348 30.64 -17.38 -8.44
C ALA A 348 31.16 -16.16 -9.23
N GLU A 349 32.30 -16.32 -9.93
CA GLU A 349 32.85 -15.27 -10.81
C GLU A 349 31.88 -14.91 -11.94
N LEU A 350 31.33 -15.89 -12.64
CA LEU A 350 30.37 -15.66 -13.71
C LEU A 350 29.08 -15.01 -13.22
N LEU A 351 28.54 -15.43 -12.07
CA LEU A 351 27.36 -14.80 -11.48
C LEU A 351 27.63 -13.32 -11.14
N ALA A 352 28.79 -13.01 -10.57
CA ALA A 352 29.19 -11.64 -10.27
C ALA A 352 29.38 -10.80 -11.55
N GLU A 353 30.01 -11.35 -12.58
CA GLU A 353 30.21 -10.69 -13.88
C GLU A 353 28.86 -10.39 -14.55
N LEU A 354 27.95 -11.36 -14.62
CA LEU A 354 26.62 -11.23 -15.24
C LEU A 354 25.71 -10.29 -14.48
N ALA A 355 25.81 -10.20 -13.15
CA ALA A 355 25.10 -9.21 -12.36
C ALA A 355 25.63 -7.80 -12.55
N GLY A 356 26.92 -7.67 -12.89
CA GLY A 356 27.62 -6.42 -13.13
C GLY A 356 27.80 -5.54 -11.89
N GLU A 357 28.51 -4.45 -12.05
CA GLU A 357 28.69 -3.47 -10.99
C GLU A 357 27.40 -2.65 -10.78
N ARG A 358 26.78 -2.81 -9.62
CA ARG A 358 25.54 -2.13 -9.25
C ARG A 358 25.85 -0.91 -8.36
N THR A 359 26.08 0.24 -8.94
CA THR A 359 26.29 1.50 -8.20
C THR A 359 24.98 2.12 -7.65
N ASN A 360 23.84 1.58 -8.06
CA ASN A 360 22.52 2.01 -7.59
C ASN A 360 21.56 0.81 -7.50
N ARG A 361 20.79 0.71 -6.43
CA ARG A 361 19.79 -0.34 -6.25
C ARG A 361 18.74 -0.44 -7.39
N ARG A 362 18.57 0.63 -8.19
CA ARG A 362 17.68 0.60 -9.37
C ARG A 362 18.28 -0.13 -10.55
N TYR A 363 19.61 -0.37 -10.57
CA TYR A 363 20.24 -1.22 -11.56
C TYR A 363 19.96 -2.67 -11.19
N ARG A 364 18.95 -3.23 -11.84
CA ARG A 364 18.53 -4.61 -11.58
C ARG A 364 19.19 -5.55 -12.56
N PRO A 365 19.76 -6.66 -12.09
CA PRO A 365 20.20 -7.71 -12.99
C PRO A 365 19.07 -8.20 -13.90
N GLY A 366 19.43 -8.85 -14.98
CA GLY A 366 18.49 -9.33 -16.00
C GLY A 366 17.41 -10.27 -15.47
N ARG A 367 16.52 -10.67 -16.37
CA ARG A 367 15.38 -11.54 -16.03
C ARG A 367 15.78 -12.96 -15.64
N GLY A 368 17.01 -13.35 -15.86
CA GLY A 368 17.54 -14.64 -15.39
C GLY A 368 17.30 -14.88 -13.89
N LEU A 369 17.30 -13.82 -13.05
CA LEU A 369 16.96 -13.93 -11.63
C LEU A 369 15.51 -14.39 -11.37
N GLU A 370 14.64 -14.37 -12.37
CA GLU A 370 13.28 -14.87 -12.24
C GLU A 370 13.20 -16.41 -12.26
N ALA A 371 14.31 -17.10 -12.54
CA ALA A 371 14.41 -18.57 -12.49
C ALA A 371 14.28 -19.14 -11.06
N LEU A 372 14.70 -18.38 -10.05
CA LEU A 372 14.59 -18.79 -8.65
C LEU A 372 13.37 -18.21 -7.99
N ARG A 373 12.75 -18.97 -7.07
CA ARG A 373 11.53 -18.56 -6.40
C ARG A 373 11.54 -18.86 -4.91
N TYR A 374 10.92 -18.00 -4.11
CA TYR A 374 10.83 -18.11 -2.66
C TYR A 374 9.40 -17.90 -2.19
N ARG A 375 8.97 -18.66 -1.18
CA ARG A 375 7.68 -18.49 -0.51
C ARG A 375 7.89 -18.30 0.97
N PHE A 376 7.55 -17.12 1.47
CA PHE A 376 7.65 -16.75 2.88
C PHE A 376 6.28 -16.65 3.52
N GLU A 377 6.16 -17.19 4.74
CA GLU A 377 5.11 -16.80 5.69
C GLU A 377 5.66 -15.74 6.63
N ILE A 378 4.90 -14.68 6.84
CA ILE A 378 5.31 -13.54 7.63
C ILE A 378 4.19 -13.20 8.61
N VAL A 379 4.56 -13.03 9.89
CA VAL A 379 3.74 -12.46 10.94
C VAL A 379 4.39 -11.14 11.37
N ALA A 380 3.74 -10.02 11.06
CA ALA A 380 4.26 -8.68 11.36
C ALA A 380 3.10 -7.73 11.64
N ASP A 381 3.38 -6.55 12.24
CA ASP A 381 2.35 -5.55 12.48
C ASP A 381 1.67 -5.12 11.18
N TYR A 382 0.39 -4.76 11.28
CA TYR A 382 -0.41 -4.35 10.11
C TYR A 382 0.19 -3.14 9.40
N GLY A 383 0.89 -2.26 10.11
CA GLY A 383 1.62 -1.15 9.54
C GLY A 383 2.75 -1.61 8.61
N ALA A 384 3.53 -2.65 8.99
CA ALA A 384 4.56 -3.25 8.15
C ALA A 384 3.95 -3.95 6.93
N PHE A 385 2.88 -4.75 7.12
CA PHE A 385 2.15 -5.39 6.04
C PHE A 385 1.71 -4.38 4.97
N ARG A 386 1.16 -3.22 5.37
CA ARG A 386 0.74 -2.16 4.45
C ARG A 386 1.86 -1.67 3.53
N ASP A 387 3.09 -1.63 4.03
CA ASP A 387 4.26 -1.23 3.24
C ASP A 387 4.78 -2.35 2.32
N LEU A 388 4.72 -3.60 2.77
CA LEU A 388 5.14 -4.77 2.00
C LEU A 388 4.13 -5.14 0.91
N GLN A 389 2.83 -4.96 1.15
CA GLN A 389 1.77 -5.22 0.17
C GLN A 389 1.88 -4.36 -1.09
N ARG A 390 2.59 -3.23 -1.04
CA ARG A 390 2.78 -2.34 -2.20
C ARG A 390 3.67 -2.92 -3.29
N HIS A 391 4.38 -4.01 -3.02
CA HIS A 391 5.11 -4.76 -4.04
C HIS A 391 4.13 -5.57 -4.89
N ARG A 392 4.20 -5.40 -6.23
CA ARG A 392 3.19 -5.93 -7.15
C ARG A 392 3.67 -7.11 -8.00
N MET A 393 5.00 -7.25 -8.16
CA MET A 393 5.58 -8.32 -8.98
C MET A 393 5.76 -9.62 -8.17
N LEU A 394 4.83 -9.86 -7.26
CA LEU A 394 4.78 -11.05 -6.41
C LEU A 394 3.34 -11.52 -6.21
N THR A 395 3.16 -12.71 -5.67
CA THR A 395 1.86 -13.16 -5.14
C THR A 395 1.82 -12.90 -3.65
N ILE A 396 0.84 -12.10 -3.21
CA ILE A 396 0.57 -11.87 -1.81
C ILE A 396 -0.81 -12.38 -1.41
N GLN A 397 -0.87 -13.11 -0.31
CA GLN A 397 -2.10 -13.59 0.32
C GLN A 397 -2.04 -13.25 1.80
N TRP A 398 -3.13 -12.79 2.38
CA TRP A 398 -3.18 -12.41 3.79
C TRP A 398 -4.47 -12.88 4.45
N GLN A 399 -4.39 -13.13 5.74
CA GLN A 399 -5.51 -13.47 6.60
C GLN A 399 -6.26 -12.21 7.05
N SER A 400 -7.41 -12.39 7.67
CA SER A 400 -8.11 -11.29 8.35
C SER A 400 -7.26 -10.73 9.48
N LEU A 401 -7.37 -9.42 9.71
CA LEU A 401 -6.75 -8.78 10.87
C LEU A 401 -7.60 -9.13 12.11
N THR A 402 -7.00 -9.85 13.05
CA THR A 402 -7.59 -10.25 14.33
C THR A 402 -6.64 -9.90 15.48
N PRO A 403 -7.09 -9.87 16.75
CA PRO A 403 -6.19 -9.62 17.87
C PRO A 403 -5.34 -10.84 18.28
N ASP A 404 -5.59 -12.03 17.73
CA ASP A 404 -5.07 -13.31 18.23
C ASP A 404 -3.55 -13.45 18.09
N LEU A 405 -2.96 -12.82 17.07
CA LEU A 405 -1.50 -12.79 16.90
C LEU A 405 -0.81 -11.76 17.78
N GLY A 406 -1.57 -11.02 18.61
CA GLY A 406 -1.05 -10.02 19.53
C GLY A 406 -0.44 -8.80 18.86
N ALA A 407 0.23 -7.98 19.69
CA ALA A 407 0.91 -6.76 19.29
C ALA A 407 2.13 -6.52 20.17
N ASP A 408 3.12 -5.78 19.65
CA ASP A 408 4.29 -5.37 20.43
C ASP A 408 4.20 -3.88 20.79
N VAL A 409 4.67 -3.54 21.99
CA VAL A 409 4.95 -2.14 22.36
C VAL A 409 6.39 -1.83 21.95
N PRO A 410 6.64 -0.84 21.08
CA PRO A 410 8.00 -0.49 20.73
C PRO A 410 8.82 -0.04 21.96
N GLU A 411 10.04 -0.54 22.11
CA GLU A 411 10.92 -0.20 23.24
C GLU A 411 11.08 1.32 23.39
N GLN A 412 11.22 2.05 22.31
CA GLN A 412 11.36 3.51 22.32
C GLN A 412 10.10 4.23 22.83
N VAL A 413 8.93 3.62 22.73
CA VAL A 413 7.69 4.14 23.34
C VAL A 413 7.70 3.96 24.85
N GLU A 414 8.26 2.84 25.34
CA GLU A 414 8.52 2.63 26.76
C GLU A 414 9.50 3.67 27.30
N LEU A 415 10.63 3.88 26.63
CA LEU A 415 11.63 4.89 26.99
C LEU A 415 11.07 6.32 26.98
N ALA A 416 10.10 6.61 26.12
CA ALA A 416 9.39 7.88 26.09
C ALA A 416 8.34 8.01 27.22
N GLY A 417 8.16 6.98 28.05
CA GLY A 417 7.19 6.94 29.14
C GLY A 417 5.74 6.83 28.68
N CYS A 418 5.49 6.30 27.47
CA CYS A 418 4.16 6.13 26.89
C CYS A 418 3.72 4.66 26.77
N GLY A 419 4.47 3.71 27.36
CA GLY A 419 4.19 2.27 27.27
C GLY A 419 2.83 1.86 27.82
N ASP A 420 2.44 2.39 29.00
CA ASP A 420 1.12 2.09 29.59
C ASP A 420 -0.03 2.63 28.75
N ASP A 421 0.10 3.84 28.22
CA ASP A 421 -0.87 4.42 27.30
C ASP A 421 -1.01 3.56 26.04
N TYR A 422 0.12 3.03 25.53
CA TYR A 422 0.12 2.17 24.36
C TYR A 422 -0.59 0.83 24.63
N ARG A 423 -0.27 0.18 25.75
CA ARG A 423 -0.97 -1.06 26.17
C ARG A 423 -2.47 -0.84 26.34
N ARG A 424 -2.86 0.26 27.01
CA ARG A 424 -4.28 0.59 27.17
C ARG A 424 -4.99 0.78 25.83
N ALA A 425 -4.36 1.41 24.85
CA ALA A 425 -4.92 1.55 23.52
C ALA A 425 -5.12 0.18 22.84
N LEU A 426 -4.16 -0.74 22.95
CA LEU A 426 -4.31 -2.10 22.43
C LEU A 426 -5.48 -2.83 23.09
N GLU A 427 -5.66 -2.70 24.41
CA GLU A 427 -6.79 -3.29 25.15
C GLU A 427 -8.13 -2.74 24.66
N ILE A 428 -8.31 -1.42 24.59
CA ILE A 428 -9.52 -0.77 24.08
C ILE A 428 -9.84 -1.28 22.66
N SER A 429 -8.84 -1.34 21.83
CA SER A 429 -8.93 -1.82 20.45
C SER A 429 -9.42 -3.27 20.38
N ARG A 430 -8.90 -4.16 21.23
CA ARG A 430 -9.29 -5.56 21.31
C ARG A 430 -10.71 -5.72 21.87
N GLU A 431 -11.02 -5.05 22.99
CA GLU A 431 -12.36 -5.06 23.60
C GLU A 431 -13.44 -4.65 22.58
N GLU A 432 -13.16 -3.63 21.79
CA GLU A 432 -14.11 -3.17 20.78
C GLU A 432 -14.21 -4.13 19.58
N TYR A 433 -13.10 -4.75 19.15
CA TYR A 433 -13.12 -5.82 18.15
C TYR A 433 -14.02 -6.97 18.60
N GLU A 434 -13.81 -7.50 19.82
CA GLU A 434 -14.57 -8.60 20.39
C GLU A 434 -16.07 -8.24 20.47
N ARG A 435 -16.38 -7.02 20.94
CA ARG A 435 -17.77 -6.52 21.02
C ARG A 435 -18.45 -6.46 19.64
N LEU A 436 -17.75 -6.06 18.59
CA LEU A 436 -18.28 -6.03 17.23
C LEU A 436 -18.44 -7.45 16.67
N ALA A 437 -17.50 -8.33 16.93
CA ALA A 437 -17.55 -9.74 16.51
C ALA A 437 -18.74 -10.46 17.14
N ASP A 438 -19.00 -10.28 18.44
CA ASP A 438 -20.12 -10.85 19.18
C ASP A 438 -21.48 -10.36 18.65
N ARG A 439 -21.53 -9.18 18.04
CA ARG A 439 -22.71 -8.64 17.35
C ARG A 439 -22.90 -9.21 15.93
N GLY A 440 -22.08 -10.16 15.51
CA GLY A 440 -22.11 -10.72 14.15
C GLY A 440 -21.47 -9.81 13.09
N LEU A 441 -20.68 -8.79 13.49
CA LEU A 441 -20.01 -7.85 12.61
C LEU A 441 -18.53 -8.20 12.43
N ALA A 442 -18.17 -9.49 12.43
CA ALA A 442 -16.78 -9.97 12.42
C ALA A 442 -15.91 -9.36 11.31
N THR A 443 -16.44 -9.21 10.09
CA THR A 443 -15.69 -8.57 9.00
C THR A 443 -15.40 -7.09 9.27
N ALA A 444 -16.31 -6.37 9.91
CA ALA A 444 -16.16 -4.96 10.25
C ALA A 444 -15.38 -4.74 11.55
N ALA A 445 -15.26 -5.77 12.39
CA ALA A 445 -14.53 -5.69 13.66
C ALA A 445 -13.06 -5.26 13.47
N ALA A 446 -12.44 -5.63 12.34
CA ALA A 446 -11.09 -5.20 11.98
C ALA A 446 -10.90 -3.67 11.96
N TYR A 447 -11.96 -2.89 11.78
CA TYR A 447 -11.88 -1.41 11.86
C TYR A 447 -11.42 -0.93 13.24
N ALA A 448 -11.75 -1.66 14.32
CA ALA A 448 -11.38 -1.28 15.67
C ALA A 448 -9.91 -1.56 16.00
N LEU A 449 -9.25 -2.47 15.25
CA LEU A 449 -7.91 -2.90 15.61
C LEU A 449 -6.84 -1.88 15.25
N CYS A 450 -5.97 -1.61 16.20
CA CYS A 450 -4.78 -0.78 16.03
C CYS A 450 -3.81 -1.39 15.01
N LEU A 451 -3.13 -0.53 14.23
CA LEU A 451 -2.13 -0.94 13.23
C LEU A 451 -0.92 -1.68 13.82
N GLY A 452 -0.76 -1.65 15.14
CA GLY A 452 0.25 -2.40 15.88
C GLY A 452 -0.08 -3.89 16.01
N TYR A 453 -1.34 -4.31 15.83
CA TYR A 453 -1.68 -5.73 15.82
C TYR A 453 -1.06 -6.44 14.64
N ARG A 454 -0.62 -7.68 14.87
CA ARG A 454 0.02 -8.50 13.85
C ARG A 454 -1.00 -9.11 12.92
N ILE A 455 -0.58 -9.31 11.70
CA ILE A 455 -1.32 -10.02 10.66
C ILE A 455 -0.41 -11.08 10.03
N ARG A 456 -0.98 -12.23 9.65
CA ARG A 456 -0.27 -13.27 8.91
C ARG A 456 -0.52 -13.12 7.43
N PHE A 457 0.56 -13.18 6.66
CA PHE A 457 0.49 -13.12 5.20
C PHE A 457 1.63 -13.92 4.57
N VAL A 458 1.42 -14.29 3.32
CA VAL A 458 2.39 -15.03 2.52
C VAL A 458 2.85 -14.15 1.36
N LEU A 459 4.15 -14.09 1.15
CA LEU A 459 4.79 -13.56 -0.04
C LEU A 459 5.37 -14.71 -0.87
N ASP A 460 5.01 -14.79 -2.15
CA ASP A 460 5.57 -15.74 -3.10
C ASP A 460 6.15 -14.93 -4.27
N LEU A 461 7.48 -14.94 -4.42
CA LEU A 461 8.21 -14.02 -5.28
C LEU A 461 9.47 -14.68 -5.85
N ASN A 462 9.89 -14.22 -7.05
CA ASN A 462 11.16 -14.63 -7.63
C ASN A 462 12.35 -13.85 -7.03
N ALA A 463 13.59 -14.31 -7.30
CA ALA A 463 14.79 -13.70 -6.75
C ALA A 463 14.96 -12.22 -7.18
N ARG A 464 14.52 -11.85 -8.39
CA ARG A 464 14.59 -10.47 -8.88
C ARG A 464 13.71 -9.51 -8.08
N GLU A 465 12.48 -9.92 -7.75
CA GLU A 465 11.58 -9.12 -6.90
C GLU A 465 12.01 -9.18 -5.43
N ALA A 466 12.56 -10.32 -4.96
CA ALA A 466 13.13 -10.43 -3.62
C ALA A 466 14.26 -9.42 -3.42
N MET A 467 15.20 -9.33 -4.35
CA MET A 467 16.27 -8.32 -4.35
C MET A 467 15.71 -6.90 -4.28
N GLN A 468 14.71 -6.57 -5.12
CA GLN A 468 14.10 -5.24 -5.11
C GLN A 468 13.43 -4.92 -3.78
N LEU A 469 12.65 -5.87 -3.25
CA LEU A 469 11.91 -5.70 -1.99
C LEU A 469 12.90 -5.52 -0.84
N ILE A 470 13.85 -6.42 -0.71
CA ILE A 470 14.81 -6.45 0.40
C ILE A 470 15.67 -5.19 0.39
N GLU A 471 16.30 -4.84 -0.73
CA GLU A 471 17.13 -3.63 -0.83
C GLU A 471 16.35 -2.32 -0.61
N LEU A 472 15.06 -2.28 -1.00
CA LEU A 472 14.22 -1.11 -0.74
C LEU A 472 13.79 -1.04 0.72
N ARG A 473 13.40 -2.18 1.31
CA ARG A 473 12.78 -2.23 2.64
C ARG A 473 13.80 -2.31 3.78
N SER A 474 15.02 -2.73 3.52
CA SER A 474 16.12 -2.65 4.50
C SER A 474 16.66 -1.23 4.67
N GLY A 475 16.39 -0.31 3.73
CA GLY A 475 16.94 1.05 3.75
C GLY A 475 16.66 1.78 5.07
N ARG A 476 17.67 2.54 5.55
CA ARG A 476 17.65 3.23 6.88
C ARG A 476 16.48 4.18 7.09
N GLU A 477 15.90 4.73 6.03
CA GLU A 477 14.73 5.62 6.09
C GLU A 477 13.42 4.83 6.31
N GLY A 478 13.53 3.50 6.35
CA GLY A 478 12.42 2.56 6.53
C GLY A 478 11.93 2.50 7.98
N HIS A 479 10.70 2.04 8.16
CA HIS A 479 10.19 1.74 9.50
C HIS A 479 10.86 0.48 10.06
N PRO A 480 11.27 0.44 11.34
CA PRO A 480 11.98 -0.69 11.93
C PRO A 480 11.31 -2.05 11.71
N SER A 481 9.97 -2.14 11.84
CA SER A 481 9.23 -3.39 11.67
C SER A 481 9.46 -4.05 10.30
N TYR A 482 9.26 -3.34 9.19
CA TYR A 482 9.46 -3.95 7.89
C TYR A 482 10.93 -4.07 7.49
N ARG A 483 11.83 -3.27 8.09
CA ARG A 483 13.28 -3.47 7.96
C ARG A 483 13.68 -4.82 8.55
N ALA A 484 13.18 -5.15 9.74
CA ALA A 484 13.42 -6.45 10.37
C ALA A 484 12.97 -7.61 9.47
N VAL A 485 11.77 -7.49 8.87
CA VAL A 485 11.28 -8.48 7.90
C VAL A 485 12.23 -8.62 6.70
N ALA A 486 12.68 -7.50 6.12
CA ALA A 486 13.57 -7.52 4.96
C ALA A 486 14.96 -8.14 5.30
N HIS A 487 15.51 -7.87 6.49
CA HIS A 487 16.75 -8.46 6.96
C HIS A 487 16.62 -9.97 7.15
N GLU A 488 15.53 -10.43 7.74
CA GLU A 488 15.29 -11.86 7.97
C GLU A 488 15.07 -12.60 6.64
N MET A 489 14.31 -12.01 5.70
CA MET A 489 14.19 -12.56 4.33
C MET A 489 15.56 -12.68 3.65
N HIS A 490 16.43 -11.66 3.77
CA HIS A 490 17.77 -11.68 3.22
C HIS A 490 18.61 -12.82 3.85
N ALA A 491 18.56 -12.97 5.17
CA ALA A 491 19.31 -14.00 5.88
C ALA A 491 18.91 -15.41 5.44
N GLN A 492 17.59 -15.66 5.33
CA GLN A 492 17.07 -16.96 4.93
C GLN A 492 17.33 -17.28 3.44
N ILE A 493 17.26 -16.28 2.54
CA ILE A 493 17.67 -16.45 1.14
C ILE A 493 19.18 -16.75 1.05
N SER A 494 20.00 -16.01 1.80
CA SER A 494 21.46 -16.21 1.80
C SER A 494 21.86 -17.59 2.34
N ALA A 495 21.04 -18.19 3.21
CA ALA A 495 21.28 -19.53 3.73
C ALA A 495 21.03 -20.64 2.70
N VAL A 496 20.04 -20.45 1.80
CA VAL A 496 19.70 -21.45 0.76
C VAL A 496 20.35 -21.15 -0.59
N HIS A 497 20.54 -19.88 -0.92
CA HIS A 497 21.19 -19.40 -2.14
C HIS A 497 22.20 -18.28 -1.81
N PRO A 498 23.43 -18.66 -1.36
CA PRO A 498 24.45 -17.70 -0.94
C PRO A 498 24.85 -16.70 -2.02
N ALA A 499 24.92 -17.12 -3.28
CA ALA A 499 25.26 -16.23 -4.39
C ALA A 499 24.16 -15.16 -4.60
N VAL A 500 22.88 -15.54 -4.51
CA VAL A 500 21.77 -14.56 -4.59
C VAL A 500 21.85 -13.54 -3.46
N GLY A 501 22.11 -13.99 -2.22
CA GLY A 501 22.33 -13.13 -1.08
C GLY A 501 23.49 -12.16 -1.28
N ALA A 502 24.59 -12.62 -1.87
CA ALA A 502 25.78 -11.80 -2.18
C ALA A 502 25.51 -10.74 -3.26
N LEU A 503 24.64 -11.03 -4.24
CA LEU A 503 24.22 -10.07 -5.28
C LEU A 503 23.37 -8.92 -4.74
N MET A 504 22.77 -9.04 -3.55
CA MET A 504 21.98 -7.99 -2.90
C MET A 504 22.88 -6.94 -2.21
N THR A 505 23.68 -6.23 -3.00
CA THR A 505 24.74 -5.33 -2.52
C THR A 505 24.23 -4.04 -1.85
N HIS A 506 22.95 -3.73 -1.97
CA HIS A 506 22.32 -2.52 -1.40
C HIS A 506 21.44 -2.81 -0.17
N VAL A 507 21.60 -3.95 0.46
CA VAL A 507 20.98 -4.22 1.76
C VAL A 507 21.64 -3.34 2.82
N ASP A 508 20.86 -2.44 3.42
CA ASP A 508 21.33 -1.63 4.54
C ASP A 508 21.32 -2.46 5.82
N ARG A 509 22.50 -2.76 6.34
CA ARG A 509 22.71 -3.62 7.52
C ARG A 509 22.84 -2.84 8.82
N GLU A 510 22.67 -1.53 8.81
CA GLU A 510 22.73 -0.71 10.01
C GLU A 510 21.58 -1.10 10.95
N ALA A 511 21.90 -1.68 12.10
CA ALA A 511 20.92 -2.27 13.01
C ALA A 511 20.03 -1.20 13.65
N GLU A 512 20.60 -0.06 14.02
CA GLU A 512 19.89 1.04 14.67
C GLU A 512 20.26 2.38 14.02
N PRO A 513 19.56 2.77 12.96
CA PRO A 513 19.69 4.12 12.46
C PRO A 513 19.17 5.10 13.51
N ARG A 514 19.98 6.07 13.91
CA ARG A 514 19.66 7.03 14.98
C ARG A 514 18.36 7.77 14.71
N LEU A 515 18.39 8.67 13.76
CA LEU A 515 17.22 9.43 13.30
C LEU A 515 17.02 9.12 11.82
N GLU A 516 16.17 8.15 11.51
CA GLU A 516 16.08 7.43 10.23
C GLU A 516 15.99 8.35 9.02
N ARG A 517 15.38 9.53 9.19
CA ARG A 517 15.06 10.43 8.08
C ARG A 517 15.93 11.66 8.00
N ILE A 518 16.84 11.86 8.95
CA ILE A 518 17.62 13.12 9.00
C ILE A 518 18.35 13.42 7.70
N LEU A 519 19.01 12.42 7.09
CA LEU A 519 19.72 12.59 5.83
C LEU A 519 18.81 12.95 4.65
N ALA A 520 17.61 12.38 4.60
CA ALA A 520 16.63 12.71 3.57
C ALA A 520 16.09 14.13 3.73
N GLU A 521 15.82 14.53 4.97
CA GLU A 521 15.36 15.88 5.29
C GLU A 521 16.45 16.94 5.03
N MET A 522 17.71 16.64 5.33
CA MET A 522 18.86 17.51 5.00
C MET A 522 18.98 17.68 3.47
N ARG A 523 18.93 16.59 2.70
CA ARG A 523 18.96 16.65 1.22
C ARG A 523 17.79 17.45 0.66
N SER A 524 16.60 17.29 1.22
CA SER A 524 15.42 18.06 0.81
C SER A 524 15.59 19.55 1.10
N HIS A 525 16.09 19.89 2.28
CA HIS A 525 16.37 21.27 2.67
C HIS A 525 17.42 21.92 1.77
N ALA A 526 18.52 21.21 1.48
CA ALA A 526 19.58 21.72 0.60
C ALA A 526 19.07 22.00 -0.83
N ARG A 527 18.21 21.13 -1.37
CA ARG A 527 17.58 21.34 -2.69
C ARG A 527 16.66 22.55 -2.70
N ALA A 528 15.86 22.74 -1.68
CA ALA A 528 14.99 23.90 -1.57
C ALA A 528 15.78 25.20 -1.47
N ALA A 529 16.90 25.21 -0.75
CA ALA A 529 17.81 26.36 -0.66
C ALA A 529 18.55 26.66 -1.97
N ALA A 530 18.85 25.64 -2.79
CA ALA A 530 19.54 25.80 -4.09
C ALA A 530 18.57 26.19 -5.23
N GLY A 531 17.26 26.00 -5.07
CA GLY A 531 16.24 26.37 -6.05
C GLY A 531 15.51 27.69 -5.75
N ALA A 532 15.85 28.30 -4.61
CA ALA A 532 15.42 29.66 -4.24
C ALA A 532 16.54 30.66 -4.56
#